data_a14b02dcc8870135adf88c6cc14b94c2
#
_entry.id   a14b02dcc8870135adf88c6cc14b94c2
#
_cell.length_a   1.000
_cell.length_b   1.000
_cell.length_c   1.000
_cell.angle_alpha   90.00
_cell.angle_beta   90.00
_cell.angle_gamma   90.00
#
_symmetry.space_group_name_H-M   'P 1'
#
loop_
_entity.id
_entity.type
_entity.pdbx_description
1 polymer ?
#
loop_
_entity_poly.entity_id
_entity_poly.type
_entity_poly.pdbx_seq_one_letter_code
_entity_poly.pdbx_strand_id
1 'polypeptide(L)'
;TLIVYFSATGSTKAAAEAIAAATDGDLLELEPAEPYTNADLDYNNAGSRVSREHNDETQRDVALKATTADNWADYDTVYFGYPIWCGIAAWPVDTFVKANDFTGKTVIPFCTSGSSDIGESGAQLATLSVFSVGRGFFQIFISSMQDFLLFP
;
A
#
# COMPACT_ATOMS: atom_id res chain seq x y z
N THR A 1 -11.69 0.99 -12.45
CA THR A 1 -11.08 1.21 -11.12
C THR A 1 -10.30 -0.03 -10.70
N LEU A 2 -9.08 0.16 -10.18
CA LEU A 2 -8.25 -0.90 -9.61
C LEU A 2 -7.93 -0.57 -8.14
N ILE A 3 -8.00 -1.56 -7.27
CA ILE A 3 -7.58 -1.45 -5.88
C ILE A 3 -6.32 -2.31 -5.69
N VAL A 4 -5.17 -1.66 -5.68
CA VAL A 4 -3.87 -2.28 -5.44
C VAL A 4 -3.56 -2.18 -3.96
N TYR A 5 -3.17 -3.27 -3.30
CA TYR A 5 -2.85 -3.20 -1.88
C TYR A 5 -1.83 -4.25 -1.44
N PHE A 6 -1.08 -3.90 -0.41
CA PHE A 6 -0.29 -4.85 0.38
C PHE A 6 -0.91 -5.02 1.76
N SER A 7 -1.02 -6.25 2.24
CA SER A 7 -1.56 -6.54 3.56
C SER A 7 -0.77 -7.67 4.25
N ALA A 8 -0.09 -7.34 5.34
CA ALA A 8 0.68 -8.33 6.11
C ALA A 8 -0.17 -9.11 7.13
N THR A 9 -1.21 -8.46 7.69
CA THR A 9 -2.02 -9.01 8.79
C THR A 9 -3.52 -9.07 8.48
N GLY A 10 -3.93 -8.70 7.27
CA GLY A 10 -5.32 -8.74 6.83
C GLY A 10 -6.09 -7.41 6.95
N SER A 11 -5.61 -6.43 7.73
CA SER A 11 -6.33 -5.17 7.93
C SER A 11 -6.46 -4.34 6.65
N THR A 12 -5.36 -4.17 5.90
CA THR A 12 -5.39 -3.44 4.62
C THR A 12 -6.23 -4.18 3.59
N LYS A 13 -6.21 -5.53 3.59
CA LYS A 13 -7.06 -6.37 2.75
C LYS A 13 -8.54 -6.10 3.00
N ALA A 14 -8.97 -6.09 4.25
CA ALA A 14 -10.37 -5.81 4.60
C ALA A 14 -10.81 -4.42 4.12
N ALA A 15 -9.92 -3.42 4.23
CA ALA A 15 -10.16 -2.08 3.70
C ALA A 15 -10.29 -2.08 2.17
N ALA A 16 -9.37 -2.78 1.48
CA ALA A 16 -9.38 -2.91 0.02
C ALA A 16 -10.66 -3.57 -0.49
N GLU A 17 -11.09 -4.66 0.16
CA GLU A 17 -12.33 -5.38 -0.18
C GLU A 17 -13.58 -4.49 -0.05
N ALA A 18 -13.62 -3.64 1.00
CA ALA A 18 -14.74 -2.71 1.16
C ALA A 18 -14.73 -1.60 0.11
N ILE A 19 -13.56 -1.07 -0.26
CA ILE A 19 -13.44 -0.10 -1.35
C ILE A 19 -13.87 -0.75 -2.68
N ALA A 20 -13.43 -1.98 -2.96
CA ALA A 20 -13.81 -2.71 -4.15
C ALA A 20 -15.34 -2.89 -4.25
N ALA A 21 -15.98 -3.28 -3.14
CA ALA A 21 -17.44 -3.44 -3.08
C ALA A 21 -18.18 -2.10 -3.32
N ALA A 22 -17.63 -0.98 -2.85
CA ALA A 22 -18.23 0.35 -3.02
C ALA A 22 -18.02 0.95 -4.42
N THR A 23 -16.97 0.54 -5.14
CA THR A 23 -16.56 1.14 -6.42
C THR A 23 -16.75 0.20 -7.61
N ASP A 24 -17.19 -1.04 -7.39
CA ASP A 24 -17.21 -2.13 -8.38
C ASP A 24 -15.85 -2.27 -9.09
N GLY A 25 -14.79 -2.17 -8.29
CA GLY A 25 -13.40 -2.19 -8.75
C GLY A 25 -12.72 -3.54 -8.58
N ASP A 26 -11.70 -3.78 -9.41
CA ASP A 26 -10.90 -5.00 -9.35
C ASP A 26 -9.87 -4.93 -8.23
N LEU A 27 -9.57 -6.07 -7.60
CA LEU A 27 -8.60 -6.20 -6.53
C LEU A 27 -7.26 -6.76 -7.05
N LEU A 28 -6.16 -6.16 -6.64
CA LEU A 28 -4.80 -6.67 -6.84
C LEU A 28 -4.05 -6.67 -5.52
N GLU A 29 -3.85 -7.85 -4.92
CA GLU A 29 -3.01 -8.02 -3.75
C GLU A 29 -1.53 -8.10 -4.17
N LEU A 30 -0.70 -7.24 -3.58
CA LEU A 30 0.75 -7.29 -3.77
C LEU A 30 1.32 -8.37 -2.82
N GLU A 31 1.72 -9.49 -3.40
CA GLU A 31 2.28 -10.60 -2.66
C GLU A 31 3.81 -10.61 -2.75
N PRO A 32 4.55 -10.43 -1.63
CA PRO A 32 5.98 -10.68 -1.62
C PRO A 32 6.31 -12.10 -2.06
N ALA A 33 7.37 -12.27 -2.86
CA ALA A 33 7.85 -13.59 -3.27
C ALA A 33 8.18 -14.47 -2.05
N GLU A 34 8.71 -13.84 -0.99
CA GLU A 34 8.88 -14.42 0.34
C GLU A 34 7.91 -13.72 1.29
N PRO A 35 6.77 -14.35 1.68
CA PRO A 35 5.80 -13.77 2.59
C PRO A 35 6.40 -13.45 3.96
N TYR A 36 5.92 -12.39 4.59
CA TYR A 36 6.30 -12.06 5.97
C TYR A 36 5.58 -12.99 6.94
N THR A 37 6.35 -13.64 7.81
CA THR A 37 5.83 -14.42 8.94
C THR A 37 5.57 -13.51 10.15
N ASN A 38 4.86 -14.00 11.17
CA ASN A 38 4.69 -13.24 12.42
C ASN A 38 6.04 -12.90 13.08
N ALA A 39 7.04 -13.76 12.96
CA ALA A 39 8.38 -13.51 13.48
C ALA A 39 9.10 -12.40 12.67
N ASP A 40 8.86 -12.33 11.36
CA ASP A 40 9.39 -11.27 10.50
C ASP A 40 8.80 -9.90 10.82
N LEU A 41 7.57 -9.86 11.32
CA LEU A 41 6.84 -8.63 11.64
C LEU A 41 7.05 -8.14 13.07
N ASP A 42 7.82 -8.84 13.89
CA ASP A 42 8.12 -8.43 15.27
C ASP A 42 9.08 -7.23 15.32
N TYR A 43 8.54 -6.04 15.28
CA TYR A 43 9.31 -4.78 15.36
C TYR A 43 10.01 -4.54 16.71
N ASN A 44 9.69 -5.32 17.76
CA ASN A 44 10.40 -5.30 19.04
C ASN A 44 11.67 -6.14 19.01
N ASN A 45 11.82 -7.01 18.02
CA ASN A 45 13.01 -7.82 17.82
C ASN A 45 13.91 -7.16 16.77
N ALA A 46 15.06 -6.62 17.18
CA ALA A 46 16.01 -6.01 16.27
C ALA A 46 16.56 -6.96 15.17
N GLY A 47 16.46 -8.27 15.39
CA GLY A 47 16.85 -9.30 14.42
C GLY A 47 15.73 -9.71 13.46
N SER A 48 14.50 -9.23 13.63
CA SER A 48 13.39 -9.53 12.72
C SER A 48 13.64 -8.95 11.33
N ARG A 49 12.95 -9.50 10.32
CA ARG A 49 13.06 -9.02 8.94
C ARG A 49 12.65 -7.55 8.83
N VAL A 50 11.49 -7.17 9.38
CA VAL A 50 11.00 -5.80 9.34
C VAL A 50 11.97 -4.81 10.02
N SER A 51 12.59 -5.20 11.14
CA SER A 51 13.56 -4.34 11.84
C SER A 51 14.86 -4.17 11.05
N ARG A 52 15.37 -5.22 10.42
CA ARG A 52 16.55 -5.14 9.56
C ARG A 52 16.30 -4.27 8.34
N GLU A 53 15.18 -4.51 7.63
CA GLU A 53 14.77 -3.73 6.46
C GLU A 53 14.50 -2.27 6.81
N HIS A 54 13.98 -1.99 8.03
CA HIS A 54 13.81 -0.61 8.50
C HIS A 54 15.15 0.10 8.69
N ASN A 55 16.11 -0.57 9.31
CA ASN A 55 17.43 0.02 9.65
C ASN A 55 18.38 0.10 8.44
N ASP A 56 18.16 -0.70 7.41
CA ASP A 56 18.97 -0.76 6.20
C ASP A 56 18.07 -0.69 4.95
N GLU A 57 18.00 0.50 4.37
CA GLU A 57 17.17 0.78 3.20
C GLU A 57 17.52 -0.09 1.98
N THR A 58 18.77 -0.57 1.89
CA THR A 58 19.18 -1.45 0.78
C THR A 58 18.48 -2.82 0.83
N GLN A 59 17.91 -3.18 1.97
CA GLN A 59 17.15 -4.43 2.16
C GLN A 59 15.65 -4.26 1.88
N ARG A 60 15.17 -3.04 1.57
CA ARG A 60 13.75 -2.76 1.30
C ARG A 60 13.32 -3.08 -0.13
N ASP A 61 14.20 -3.56 -0.99
CA ASP A 61 13.86 -3.98 -2.35
C ASP A 61 13.22 -5.38 -2.33
N VAL A 62 11.94 -5.41 -1.95
CA VAL A 62 11.18 -6.63 -1.75
C VAL A 62 10.64 -7.13 -3.09
N ALA A 63 11.08 -8.30 -3.54
CA ALA A 63 10.55 -8.95 -4.73
C ALA A 63 9.07 -9.30 -4.53
N LEU A 64 8.24 -9.00 -5.54
CA LEU A 64 6.82 -9.37 -5.59
C LEU A 64 6.62 -10.55 -6.56
N LYS A 65 5.57 -11.35 -6.35
CA LYS A 65 5.16 -12.41 -7.29
C LYS A 65 4.66 -11.83 -8.61
N ALA A 66 4.01 -10.65 -8.56
CA ALA A 66 3.61 -9.88 -9.72
C ALA A 66 3.90 -8.40 -9.49
N THR A 67 4.49 -7.72 -10.46
CA THR A 67 4.90 -6.32 -10.37
C THR A 67 3.99 -5.38 -11.15
N THR A 68 2.97 -5.89 -11.84
CA THR A 68 1.98 -5.12 -12.58
C THR A 68 0.65 -5.86 -12.60
N ALA A 69 -0.44 -5.14 -12.90
CA ALA A 69 -1.75 -5.74 -13.15
C ALA A 69 -1.89 -6.11 -14.61
N ASP A 70 -2.64 -7.18 -14.89
CA ASP A 70 -3.14 -7.42 -16.23
C ASP A 70 -4.00 -6.21 -16.66
N ASN A 71 -3.85 -5.78 -17.91
CA ASN A 71 -4.57 -4.62 -18.44
C ASN A 71 -4.34 -3.31 -17.64
N TRP A 72 -3.15 -3.11 -17.06
CA TRP A 72 -2.81 -1.90 -16.29
C TRP A 72 -3.20 -0.60 -16.99
N ALA A 73 -3.06 -0.54 -18.32
CA ALA A 73 -3.37 0.63 -19.12
C ALA A 73 -4.86 1.01 -19.10
N ASP A 74 -5.77 0.05 -18.86
CA ASP A 74 -7.21 0.25 -18.92
C ASP A 74 -7.81 0.89 -17.64
N TYR A 75 -6.99 1.01 -16.59
CA TYR A 75 -7.44 1.61 -15.32
C TYR A 75 -7.06 3.09 -15.24
N ASP A 76 -8.07 3.96 -15.12
CA ASP A 76 -7.89 5.40 -14.94
C ASP A 76 -7.79 5.79 -13.46
N THR A 77 -8.44 5.02 -12.58
CA THR A 77 -8.44 5.25 -11.13
C THR A 77 -7.83 4.07 -10.40
N VAL A 78 -6.85 4.35 -9.54
CA VAL A 78 -6.15 3.36 -8.73
C VAL A 78 -6.23 3.75 -7.26
N TYR A 79 -6.95 2.95 -6.45
CA TYR A 79 -6.80 3.00 -4.99
C TYR A 79 -5.54 2.23 -4.61
N PHE A 80 -4.69 2.83 -3.78
CA PHE A 80 -3.39 2.25 -3.44
C PHE A 80 -3.23 2.10 -1.93
N GLY A 81 -3.30 0.85 -1.46
CA GLY A 81 -3.42 0.50 -0.04
C GLY A 81 -2.16 -0.10 0.57
N TYR A 82 -1.81 0.34 1.80
CA TYR A 82 -0.65 -0.17 2.52
C TYR A 82 -0.80 0.01 4.04
N PRO A 83 -0.18 -0.85 4.85
CA PRO A 83 0.00 -0.56 6.26
C PRO A 83 1.12 0.45 6.48
N ILE A 84 1.03 1.22 7.57
CA ILE A 84 2.14 2.07 8.01
C ILE A 84 3.12 1.22 8.83
N TRP A 85 4.37 1.15 8.36
CA TRP A 85 5.47 0.51 9.06
C TRP A 85 6.51 1.56 9.44
N CYS A 86 6.81 1.67 10.74
CA CYS A 86 7.81 2.61 11.24
C CYS A 86 7.60 4.06 10.75
N GLY A 87 6.34 4.49 10.62
CA GLY A 87 5.97 5.85 10.22
C GLY A 87 5.97 6.14 8.71
N ILE A 88 6.24 5.12 7.87
CA ILE A 88 6.22 5.23 6.41
C ILE A 88 5.32 4.15 5.79
N ALA A 89 5.04 4.23 4.50
CA ALA A 89 4.37 3.15 3.78
C ALA A 89 5.22 1.88 3.87
N ALA A 90 4.57 0.74 4.07
CA ALA A 90 5.26 -0.55 4.07
C ALA A 90 5.97 -0.76 2.73
N TRP A 91 7.28 -0.89 2.74
CA TRP A 91 8.15 -0.87 1.56
C TRP A 91 7.93 -1.97 0.51
N PRO A 92 7.25 -3.11 0.76
CA PRO A 92 6.87 -4.00 -0.33
C PRO A 92 6.09 -3.33 -1.47
N VAL A 93 5.38 -2.22 -1.20
CA VAL A 93 4.65 -1.47 -2.23
C VAL A 93 5.56 -0.71 -3.19
N ASP A 94 6.78 -0.37 -2.77
CA ASP A 94 7.73 0.41 -3.56
C ASP A 94 8.11 -0.28 -4.87
N THR A 95 8.23 -1.60 -4.85
CA THR A 95 8.54 -2.41 -6.04
C THR A 95 7.45 -2.27 -7.11
N PHE A 96 6.18 -2.28 -6.72
CA PHE A 96 5.07 -2.07 -7.66
C PHE A 96 5.06 -0.63 -8.20
N VAL A 97 5.28 0.35 -7.32
CA VAL A 97 5.31 1.77 -7.70
C VAL A 97 6.41 2.04 -8.73
N LYS A 98 7.61 1.49 -8.52
CA LYS A 98 8.75 1.64 -9.44
C LYS A 98 8.54 0.93 -10.79
N ALA A 99 7.76 -0.15 -10.81
CA ALA A 99 7.56 -0.99 -12.00
C ALA A 99 6.46 -0.48 -12.93
N ASN A 100 5.62 0.46 -12.50
CA ASN A 100 4.45 0.89 -13.28
C ASN A 100 4.47 2.38 -13.60
N ASP A 101 3.95 2.72 -14.79
CA ASP A 101 3.71 4.11 -15.18
C ASP A 101 2.29 4.52 -14.74
N PHE A 102 2.21 5.53 -13.90
CA PHE A 102 0.96 6.07 -13.40
C PHE A 102 0.51 7.35 -14.14
N THR A 103 1.21 7.73 -15.21
CA THR A 103 0.87 8.93 -16.00
C THR A 103 -0.58 8.87 -16.47
N GLY A 104 -1.33 9.94 -16.19
CA GLY A 104 -2.75 10.07 -16.55
C GLY A 104 -3.72 9.34 -15.62
N LYS A 105 -3.23 8.60 -14.62
CA LYS A 105 -4.08 7.92 -13.65
C LYS A 105 -4.38 8.80 -12.43
N THR A 106 -5.59 8.66 -11.89
CA THR A 106 -5.94 9.21 -10.58
C THR A 106 -5.56 8.19 -9.50
N VAL A 107 -4.62 8.54 -8.62
CA VAL A 107 -4.18 7.66 -7.54
C VAL A 107 -4.73 8.15 -6.22
N ILE A 108 -5.42 7.27 -5.49
CA ILE A 108 -6.05 7.54 -4.20
C ILE A 108 -5.42 6.61 -3.16
N PRO A 109 -4.41 7.07 -2.42
CA PRO A 109 -3.80 6.24 -1.38
C PRO A 109 -4.74 6.09 -0.18
N PHE A 110 -4.73 4.88 0.40
CA PHE A 110 -5.31 4.60 1.70
C PHE A 110 -4.35 3.77 2.55
N CYS A 111 -4.39 3.95 3.85
CA CYS A 111 -3.52 3.19 4.72
C CYS A 111 -4.24 2.66 5.95
N THR A 112 -3.65 1.63 6.54
CA THR A 112 -4.04 1.11 7.85
C THR A 112 -2.88 1.24 8.84
N SER A 113 -3.20 1.56 10.08
CA SER A 113 -2.20 1.69 11.14
C SER A 113 -2.80 1.29 12.48
N GLY A 114 -1.96 0.78 13.38
CA GLY A 114 -2.37 0.51 14.76
C GLY A 114 -2.44 1.76 15.63
N SER A 115 -1.60 2.76 15.38
CA SER A 115 -1.51 3.98 16.21
C SER A 115 -0.86 5.17 15.50
N SER A 116 -0.23 4.97 14.34
CA SER A 116 0.43 6.05 13.60
C SER A 116 -0.56 6.73 12.66
N ASP A 117 -0.40 8.03 12.48
CA ASP A 117 -1.10 8.78 11.43
C ASP A 117 -0.51 8.44 10.05
N ILE A 118 -1.23 8.79 8.97
CA ILE A 118 -0.79 8.57 7.58
C ILE A 118 0.48 9.37 7.25
N GLY A 119 0.69 10.51 7.92
CA GLY A 119 1.84 11.40 7.71
C GLY A 119 2.08 11.71 6.23
N GLU A 120 3.34 11.69 5.84
CA GLU A 120 3.80 11.95 4.47
C GLU A 120 3.92 10.69 3.60
N SER A 121 3.39 9.54 4.06
CA SER A 121 3.61 8.24 3.39
C SER A 121 3.16 8.23 1.93
N GLY A 122 2.02 8.87 1.61
CA GLY A 122 1.55 8.99 0.24
C GLY A 122 2.42 9.91 -0.62
N ALA A 123 2.92 11.02 -0.05
CA ALA A 123 3.84 11.92 -0.75
C ALA A 123 5.20 11.24 -1.02
N GLN A 124 5.69 10.44 -0.06
CA GLN A 124 6.92 9.65 -0.25
C GLN A 124 6.77 8.65 -1.39
N LEU A 125 5.65 7.91 -1.46
CA LEU A 125 5.38 7.00 -2.57
C LEU A 125 5.32 7.73 -3.92
N ALA A 126 4.73 8.94 -3.96
CA ALA A 126 4.68 9.74 -5.17
C ALA A 126 6.07 10.16 -5.68
N THR A 127 7.09 10.20 -4.83
CA THR A 127 8.48 10.49 -5.26
C THR A 127 9.17 9.30 -5.93
N LEU A 128 8.69 8.07 -5.71
CA LEU A 128 9.29 6.84 -6.26
C LEU A 128 8.89 6.60 -7.73
N SER A 129 7.84 7.24 -8.17
CA SER A 129 7.38 7.17 -9.56
C SER A 129 7.32 8.57 -10.16
N VAL A 130 7.38 8.67 -11.48
CA VAL A 130 7.17 9.93 -12.18
C VAL A 130 5.67 10.27 -12.14
N PHE A 131 5.15 10.54 -10.94
CA PHE A 131 3.79 11.03 -10.79
C PHE A 131 3.72 12.51 -11.11
N SER A 132 3.00 12.88 -12.12
CA SER A 132 2.28 14.15 -12.07
C SER A 132 1.16 13.98 -11.06
N VAL A 133 1.32 14.50 -9.85
CA VAL A 133 0.25 14.57 -8.85
C VAL A 133 -0.91 15.35 -9.48
N GLY A 134 -1.87 14.63 -10.07
CA GLY A 134 -3.11 15.21 -10.55
C GLY A 134 -3.81 15.91 -9.38
N ARG A 135 -4.49 17.02 -9.65
CA ARG A 135 -5.28 17.77 -8.66
C ARG A 135 -6.36 16.84 -8.08
N GLY A 136 -6.11 16.22 -6.94
CA GLY A 136 -7.07 15.34 -6.28
C GLY A 136 -6.43 14.26 -5.41
N PHE A 137 -5.44 14.63 -4.63
CA PHE A 137 -4.90 13.72 -3.61
C PHE A 137 -5.92 13.65 -2.46
N PHE A 138 -6.84 12.69 -2.51
CA PHE A 138 -7.68 12.33 -1.36
C PHE A 138 -6.99 11.20 -0.61
N GLN A 139 -6.49 11.49 0.58
CA GLN A 139 -5.96 10.50 1.48
C GLN A 139 -7.10 9.97 2.37
N ILE A 140 -7.34 8.66 2.31
CA ILE A 140 -8.29 7.99 3.21
C ILE A 140 -7.47 7.32 4.31
N PHE A 141 -7.64 7.79 5.54
CA PHE A 141 -7.06 7.17 6.73
C PHE A 141 -8.09 6.24 7.39
N ILE A 142 -7.74 4.99 7.59
CA ILE A 142 -8.57 4.01 8.29
C ILE A 142 -7.82 3.58 9.55
N SER A 143 -8.14 4.22 10.69
CA SER A 143 -7.46 3.97 11.95
C SER A 143 -7.96 2.73 12.69
N SER A 144 -9.18 2.27 12.39
CA SER A 144 -9.73 1.01 12.90
C SER A 144 -10.88 0.49 12.06
N MET A 145 -11.22 -0.80 12.19
CA MET A 145 -12.40 -1.39 11.51
C MET A 145 -13.74 -0.75 11.87
N GLN A 146 -13.80 0.08 12.91
CA GLN A 146 -15.02 0.80 13.34
C GLN A 146 -15.33 2.00 12.45
N ASP A 147 -14.35 2.56 11.74
CA ASP A 147 -14.55 3.72 10.86
C ASP A 147 -15.24 3.37 9.53
N PHE A 148 -15.34 2.07 9.22
CA PHE A 148 -15.99 1.57 7.98
C PHE A 148 -17.50 1.75 7.95
N LEU A 149 -18.15 1.99 9.10
CA LEU A 149 -19.61 2.13 9.20
C LEU A 149 -20.11 3.56 8.95
N LEU A 150 -19.25 4.51 8.65
CA LEU A 150 -19.56 5.94 8.52
C LEU A 150 -19.57 6.48 7.08
N PHE A 151 -19.43 5.61 6.06
CA PHE A 151 -19.64 6.05 4.67
C PHE A 151 -21.08 5.75 4.24
N PRO A 152 -21.86 6.79 3.86
CA PRO A 152 -23.21 6.64 3.34
C PRO A 152 -23.21 5.98 1.97
#